data_ede5e4cb38b320f401738c982f49fe43
#
_entry.id   ede5e4cb38b320f401738c982f49fe43
#
_cell.length_a   1.000
_cell.length_b   1.000
_cell.length_c   1.000
_cell.angle_alpha   90.00
_cell.angle_beta   90.00
_cell.angle_gamma   90.00
#
_symmetry.space_group_name_H-M   'P 1'
#
loop_
_entity.id
_entity.type
_entity.pdbx_description
1 polymer ?
#
loop_
_entity_poly.entity_id
_entity_poly.type
_entity_poly.pdbx_seq_one_letter_code
_entity_poly.pdbx_strand_id
1 'polypeptide(L)'
;MCMVSRLLTCMLLVWHLAAAGSEIVRFPRPEFEGDHRFDYALQLLKLALSKVGTEYQVQTAEIPMNQERQVLEIEAGRTLDVGPIPSSAEREARLLPIRIPINKGVLGWRLGLIRKGEQARFGGVNTLDDLKGLRIAQGQEWPDTQILRANGVDVITAPRYEGLFTMLVRGRFDYFPRSVMEIWDEQASNADTLEVERHLALHYFYDAYYMVNRKNTKLAQDIREGLERAIADGSFDKVFQQYYGERLRKAHLETRAVIELRNPLLTPGTPSDRPELWYHQMRGK
;
A
#
# COMPACT_ATOMS: atom_id res chain seq x y z
N MET A 1 74.61 -5.81 -45.09
CA MET A 1 73.50 -4.87 -44.85
C MET A 1 72.29 -5.68 -44.53
N CYS A 2 71.91 -5.76 -43.28
CA CYS A 2 70.84 -6.65 -42.77
C CYS A 2 69.67 -5.74 -42.33
N MET A 3 68.56 -5.79 -43.03
CA MET A 3 67.34 -5.08 -42.69
C MET A 3 66.50 -5.96 -41.78
N VAL A 4 66.36 -5.57 -40.50
CA VAL A 4 65.49 -6.22 -39.54
C VAL A 4 64.08 -5.55 -39.64
N SER A 5 63.11 -6.33 -40.13
CA SER A 5 61.69 -5.96 -40.18
C SER A 5 61.07 -6.16 -38.79
N ARG A 6 60.65 -5.07 -38.13
CA ARG A 6 59.86 -5.14 -36.86
C ARG A 6 58.37 -5.25 -37.20
N LEU A 7 57.80 -6.46 -37.00
CA LEU A 7 56.35 -6.65 -36.98
C LEU A 7 55.78 -6.10 -35.65
N LEU A 8 54.99 -5.04 -35.75
CA LEU A 8 54.15 -4.53 -34.66
C LEU A 8 52.84 -5.32 -34.62
N THR A 9 52.70 -6.21 -33.66
CA THR A 9 51.46 -6.94 -33.42
C THR A 9 50.52 -6.03 -32.57
N CYS A 10 49.56 -5.39 -33.23
CA CYS A 10 48.45 -4.67 -32.53
C CYS A 10 47.51 -5.72 -31.92
N MET A 11 47.58 -5.88 -30.62
CA MET A 11 46.63 -6.69 -29.83
C MET A 11 45.38 -5.88 -29.61
N LEU A 12 44.33 -6.06 -30.43
CA LEU A 12 42.98 -5.51 -30.24
C LEU A 12 42.33 -6.20 -29.03
N LEU A 13 42.30 -5.53 -27.89
CA LEU A 13 41.46 -5.90 -26.76
C LEU A 13 40.00 -5.65 -27.15
N VAL A 14 39.31 -6.70 -27.58
CA VAL A 14 37.87 -6.70 -27.75
C VAL A 14 37.25 -6.78 -26.34
N TRP A 15 36.83 -5.64 -25.82
CA TRP A 15 35.99 -5.62 -24.64
C TRP A 15 34.63 -6.19 -25.05
N HIS A 16 34.34 -7.41 -24.62
CA HIS A 16 33.00 -7.96 -24.68
C HIS A 16 32.18 -7.22 -23.61
N LEU A 17 31.42 -6.17 -23.98
CA LEU A 17 30.29 -5.75 -23.24
C LEU A 17 29.29 -6.93 -23.28
N ALA A 18 29.26 -7.73 -22.22
CA ALA A 18 28.14 -8.61 -22.00
C ALA A 18 26.91 -7.72 -21.88
N ALA A 19 26.04 -7.72 -22.90
CA ALA A 19 24.70 -7.15 -22.79
C ALA A 19 24.00 -7.96 -21.69
N ALA A 20 23.99 -7.44 -20.47
CA ALA A 20 23.17 -8.00 -19.42
C ALA A 20 21.72 -7.83 -19.88
N GLY A 21 21.10 -8.94 -20.28
CA GLY A 21 19.67 -8.93 -20.63
C GLY A 21 18.85 -8.40 -19.45
N SER A 22 17.78 -7.65 -19.73
CA SER A 22 16.92 -7.13 -18.68
C SER A 22 16.28 -8.28 -17.90
N GLU A 23 16.31 -8.18 -16.57
CA GLU A 23 15.67 -9.16 -15.67
C GLU A 23 14.17 -8.87 -15.61
N ILE A 24 13.33 -9.89 -15.87
CA ILE A 24 11.87 -9.75 -15.78
C ILE A 24 11.43 -9.82 -14.33
N VAL A 25 10.61 -8.87 -13.90
CA VAL A 25 9.97 -8.83 -12.58
C VAL A 25 8.45 -8.87 -12.75
N ARG A 26 7.83 -9.96 -12.30
CA ARG A 26 6.38 -10.20 -12.43
C ARG A 26 5.65 -9.62 -11.22
N PHE A 27 4.69 -8.73 -11.51
CA PHE A 27 3.89 -7.97 -10.56
C PHE A 27 2.40 -8.37 -10.68
N PRO A 28 1.58 -8.29 -9.62
CA PRO A 28 0.16 -8.64 -9.69
C PRO A 28 -0.60 -7.84 -10.74
N ARG A 29 -1.54 -8.52 -11.41
CA ARG A 29 -2.48 -7.90 -12.33
C ARG A 29 -3.74 -7.45 -11.57
N PRO A 30 -4.37 -6.30 -11.93
CA PRO A 30 -5.70 -5.92 -11.46
C PRO A 30 -6.74 -7.03 -11.67
N GLU A 31 -7.72 -7.14 -10.78
CA GLU A 31 -8.73 -8.21 -10.82
C GLU A 31 -9.74 -8.02 -11.97
N PHE A 32 -10.01 -6.78 -12.34
CA PHE A 32 -10.94 -6.43 -13.43
C PHE A 32 -10.47 -5.16 -14.15
N GLU A 33 -11.05 -4.89 -15.30
CA GLU A 33 -10.79 -3.66 -16.06
C GLU A 33 -11.32 -2.44 -15.28
N GLY A 34 -10.46 -1.40 -15.12
CA GLY A 34 -10.76 -0.23 -14.29
C GLY A 34 -10.39 -0.40 -12.80
N ASP A 35 -9.79 -1.50 -12.40
CA ASP A 35 -9.21 -1.64 -11.06
C ASP A 35 -7.85 -0.95 -10.99
N HIS A 36 -7.80 0.21 -10.34
CA HIS A 36 -6.63 1.07 -10.20
C HIS A 36 -5.87 0.87 -8.88
N ARG A 37 -6.23 -0.13 -8.07
CA ARG A 37 -5.62 -0.34 -6.73
C ARG A 37 -4.12 -0.59 -6.77
N PHE A 38 -3.60 -1.13 -7.89
CA PHE A 38 -2.19 -1.44 -8.05
C PHE A 38 -1.38 -0.37 -8.81
N ASP A 39 -2.02 0.63 -9.43
CA ASP A 39 -1.36 1.60 -10.30
C ASP A 39 -0.23 2.35 -9.59
N TYR A 40 -0.50 2.84 -8.39
CA TYR A 40 0.50 3.50 -7.57
C TYR A 40 1.68 2.58 -7.23
N ALA A 41 1.38 1.38 -6.71
CA ALA A 41 2.42 0.44 -6.32
C ALA A 41 3.26 -0.02 -7.51
N LEU A 42 2.63 -0.24 -8.68
CA LEU A 42 3.35 -0.56 -9.91
C LEU A 42 4.27 0.59 -10.35
N GLN A 43 3.78 1.83 -10.31
CA GLN A 43 4.57 3.00 -10.69
C GLN A 43 5.75 3.22 -9.74
N LEU A 44 5.53 3.07 -8.44
CA LEU A 44 6.58 3.19 -7.43
C LEU A 44 7.64 2.09 -7.56
N LEU A 45 7.23 0.84 -7.87
CA LEU A 45 8.17 -0.25 -8.12
C LEU A 45 9.05 0.04 -9.36
N LYS A 46 8.43 0.48 -10.46
CA LYS A 46 9.17 0.87 -11.68
C LYS A 46 10.16 1.99 -11.39
N LEU A 47 9.75 3.00 -10.63
CA LEU A 47 10.65 4.08 -10.19
C LEU A 47 11.82 3.52 -9.37
N ALA A 48 11.57 2.68 -8.37
CA ALA A 48 12.62 2.11 -7.55
C ALA A 48 13.62 1.31 -8.39
N LEU A 49 13.13 0.41 -9.22
CA LEU A 49 13.99 -0.44 -10.08
C LEU A 49 14.74 0.35 -11.15
N SER A 50 14.23 1.50 -11.60
CA SER A 50 14.96 2.38 -12.53
C SER A 50 16.15 3.10 -11.91
N LYS A 51 16.27 3.10 -10.56
CA LYS A 51 17.34 3.78 -9.82
C LYS A 51 18.51 2.87 -9.43
N VAL A 52 18.46 1.59 -9.79
CA VAL A 52 19.54 0.62 -9.52
C VAL A 52 20.32 0.29 -10.79
N GLY A 53 21.47 -0.37 -10.64
CA GLY A 53 22.35 -0.67 -11.77
C GLY A 53 21.90 -1.86 -12.62
N THR A 54 20.98 -2.69 -12.14
CA THR A 54 20.41 -3.82 -12.87
C THR A 54 19.27 -3.32 -13.76
N GLU A 55 19.25 -3.71 -15.02
CA GLU A 55 18.14 -3.41 -15.92
C GLU A 55 16.98 -4.38 -15.66
N TYR A 56 15.84 -3.81 -15.22
CA TYR A 56 14.63 -4.58 -14.94
C TYR A 56 13.49 -4.23 -15.89
N GLN A 57 12.75 -5.27 -16.31
CA GLN A 57 11.48 -5.12 -17.02
C GLN A 57 10.32 -5.59 -16.11
N VAL A 58 9.51 -4.67 -15.60
CA VAL A 58 8.34 -5.00 -14.79
C VAL A 58 7.17 -5.36 -15.70
N GLN A 59 6.67 -6.59 -15.56
CA GLN A 59 5.52 -7.12 -16.30
C GLN A 59 4.40 -7.48 -15.33
N THR A 60 3.15 -7.25 -15.71
CA THR A 60 1.99 -7.72 -14.95
C THR A 60 1.71 -9.19 -15.27
N ALA A 61 1.30 -9.95 -14.25
CA ALA A 61 0.92 -11.36 -14.39
C ALA A 61 -0.25 -11.53 -15.39
N GLU A 62 -0.32 -12.67 -16.03
CA GLU A 62 -1.37 -12.96 -17.02
C GLU A 62 -2.75 -13.12 -16.37
N ILE A 63 -2.80 -13.70 -15.18
CA ILE A 63 -4.03 -14.06 -14.48
C ILE A 63 -4.23 -13.16 -13.26
N PRO A 64 -5.44 -12.57 -13.08
CA PRO A 64 -5.78 -11.86 -11.86
C PRO A 64 -5.77 -12.79 -10.65
N MET A 65 -5.36 -12.24 -9.50
CA MET A 65 -5.24 -13.02 -8.27
C MET A 65 -5.70 -12.20 -7.07
N ASN A 66 -6.47 -12.83 -6.19
CA ASN A 66 -6.74 -12.25 -4.88
C ASN A 66 -5.45 -12.23 -4.02
N GLN A 67 -5.50 -11.51 -2.91
CA GLN A 67 -4.32 -11.26 -2.09
C GLN A 67 -3.66 -12.54 -1.54
N GLU A 68 -4.45 -13.53 -1.10
CA GLU A 68 -3.91 -14.79 -0.60
C GLU A 68 -3.22 -15.59 -1.71
N ARG A 69 -3.79 -15.61 -2.91
CA ARG A 69 -3.16 -16.25 -4.06
C ARG A 69 -1.85 -15.56 -4.45
N GLN A 70 -1.77 -14.23 -4.34
CA GLN A 70 -0.52 -13.50 -4.59
C GLN A 70 0.57 -13.94 -3.61
N VAL A 71 0.27 -14.07 -2.32
CA VAL A 71 1.21 -14.56 -1.30
C VAL A 71 1.72 -15.96 -1.67
N LEU A 72 0.82 -16.88 -2.04
CA LEU A 72 1.18 -18.25 -2.45
C LEU A 72 2.08 -18.28 -3.69
N GLU A 73 1.80 -17.46 -4.69
CA GLU A 73 2.57 -17.44 -5.93
C GLU A 73 3.96 -16.81 -5.75
N ILE A 74 4.09 -15.76 -4.93
CA ILE A 74 5.39 -15.17 -4.57
C ILE A 74 6.20 -16.16 -3.72
N GLU A 75 5.59 -16.81 -2.72
CA GLU A 75 6.23 -17.81 -1.88
C GLU A 75 6.76 -18.98 -2.72
N ALA A 76 6.00 -19.43 -3.70
CA ALA A 76 6.38 -20.48 -4.62
C ALA A 76 7.40 -20.03 -5.69
N GLY A 77 7.57 -18.73 -5.93
CA GLY A 77 8.46 -18.19 -6.97
C GLY A 77 8.02 -18.55 -8.38
N ARG A 78 6.72 -18.73 -8.64
CA ARG A 78 6.21 -19.25 -9.92
C ARG A 78 5.76 -18.15 -10.88
N THR A 79 4.68 -17.46 -10.56
CA THR A 79 4.02 -16.50 -11.46
C THR A 79 4.15 -15.07 -11.02
N LEU A 80 4.57 -14.83 -9.77
CA LEU A 80 4.86 -13.53 -9.22
C LEU A 80 6.25 -13.50 -8.57
N ASP A 81 6.96 -12.39 -8.73
CA ASP A 81 8.26 -12.15 -8.09
C ASP A 81 8.14 -11.18 -6.93
N VAL A 82 7.19 -10.23 -7.00
CA VAL A 82 6.96 -9.19 -6.00
C VAL A 82 5.49 -8.79 -5.97
N GLY A 83 5.00 -8.35 -4.80
CA GLY A 83 3.67 -7.77 -4.65
C GLY A 83 3.60 -6.76 -3.52
N PRO A 84 2.65 -5.80 -3.57
CA PRO A 84 2.35 -4.85 -2.50
C PRO A 84 1.46 -5.54 -1.46
N ILE A 85 2.07 -6.20 -0.50
CA ILE A 85 1.39 -7.05 0.47
C ILE A 85 1.26 -6.33 1.81
N PRO A 86 0.04 -6.15 2.35
CA PRO A 86 -0.15 -5.66 3.71
C PRO A 86 0.55 -6.56 4.72
N SER A 87 1.28 -5.94 5.66
CA SER A 87 2.12 -6.65 6.62
C SER A 87 1.30 -7.40 7.67
N SER A 88 1.72 -8.62 7.96
CA SER A 88 1.32 -9.39 9.15
C SER A 88 2.43 -10.39 9.50
N ALA A 89 2.46 -10.84 10.75
CA ALA A 89 3.45 -11.83 11.20
C ALA A 89 3.44 -13.11 10.35
N GLU A 90 2.26 -13.59 9.96
CA GLU A 90 2.10 -14.75 9.10
C GLU A 90 2.73 -14.53 7.72
N ARG A 91 2.43 -13.41 7.06
CA ARG A 91 2.94 -13.09 5.71
C ARG A 91 4.45 -12.87 5.72
N GLU A 92 4.98 -12.21 6.76
CA GLU A 92 6.42 -12.01 6.92
C GLU A 92 7.18 -13.30 7.28
N ALA A 93 6.52 -14.29 7.86
CA ALA A 93 7.09 -15.63 8.04
C ALA A 93 7.29 -16.35 6.69
N ARG A 94 6.41 -16.12 5.73
CA ARG A 94 6.38 -16.76 4.41
C ARG A 94 7.21 -16.01 3.36
N LEU A 95 7.17 -14.69 3.38
CA LEU A 95 7.80 -13.80 2.39
C LEU A 95 8.91 -12.96 3.02
N LEU A 96 9.74 -12.34 2.18
CA LEU A 96 10.74 -11.36 2.59
C LEU A 96 10.21 -9.95 2.37
N PRO A 97 9.89 -9.19 3.45
CA PRO A 97 9.41 -7.81 3.33
C PRO A 97 10.56 -6.83 3.07
N ILE A 98 10.37 -5.89 2.16
CA ILE A 98 11.17 -4.69 2.04
C ILE A 98 10.53 -3.64 2.94
N ARG A 99 11.09 -3.42 4.14
CA ARG A 99 10.50 -2.63 5.22
C ARG A 99 10.56 -1.12 4.99
N ILE A 100 9.99 -0.68 3.88
CA ILE A 100 9.72 0.72 3.53
C ILE A 100 8.21 0.78 3.24
N PRO A 101 7.42 1.47 4.08
CA PRO A 101 5.98 1.63 3.89
C PRO A 101 5.69 2.27 2.54
N ILE A 102 5.12 1.51 1.61
CA ILE A 102 4.93 2.02 0.24
C ILE A 102 3.85 3.09 0.16
N ASN A 103 2.88 3.07 1.08
CA ASN A 103 1.79 4.05 1.14
C ASN A 103 1.98 5.09 2.25
N LYS A 104 3.18 5.21 2.82
CA LYS A 104 3.49 6.13 3.92
C LYS A 104 2.49 6.05 5.10
N GLY A 105 1.94 4.87 5.39
CA GLY A 105 0.97 4.65 6.47
C GLY A 105 -0.43 5.18 6.22
N VAL A 106 -0.73 5.78 5.07
CA VAL A 106 -2.08 6.33 4.80
C VAL A 106 -3.16 5.26 4.70
N LEU A 107 -2.79 4.00 4.54
CA LEU A 107 -3.71 2.87 4.70
C LEU A 107 -4.39 2.86 6.08
N GLY A 108 -3.69 3.29 7.12
CA GLY A 108 -4.21 3.34 8.49
C GLY A 108 -5.10 4.55 8.79
N TRP A 109 -5.20 5.52 7.90
CA TRP A 109 -6.12 6.65 8.04
C TRP A 109 -7.49 6.29 7.50
N ARG A 110 -8.48 6.19 8.38
CA ARG A 110 -9.85 5.76 8.06
C ARG A 110 -10.85 6.88 8.28
N LEU A 111 -11.61 7.19 7.26
CA LEU A 111 -12.78 8.06 7.30
C LEU A 111 -14.05 7.21 7.21
N GLY A 112 -15.17 7.71 7.70
CA GLY A 112 -16.43 6.98 7.66
C GLY A 112 -17.27 7.27 6.42
N LEU A 113 -17.75 6.22 5.74
CA LEU A 113 -18.95 6.35 4.93
C LEU A 113 -20.16 6.24 5.84
N ILE A 114 -21.11 7.16 5.67
CA ILE A 114 -22.37 7.25 6.40
C ILE A 114 -23.53 7.46 5.43
N ARG A 115 -24.75 7.24 5.89
CA ARG A 115 -25.93 7.62 5.12
C ARG A 115 -26.01 9.13 4.95
N LYS A 116 -26.39 9.56 3.77
CA LYS A 116 -26.55 10.98 3.42
C LYS A 116 -27.56 11.67 4.37
N GLY A 117 -27.15 12.82 4.91
CA GLY A 117 -27.97 13.62 5.85
C GLY A 117 -27.83 13.22 7.32
N GLU A 118 -27.01 12.22 7.67
CA GLU A 118 -26.80 11.79 9.06
C GLU A 118 -25.58 12.42 9.75
N GLN A 119 -24.91 13.40 9.14
CA GLN A 119 -23.68 14.02 9.64
C GLN A 119 -23.79 14.48 11.12
N ALA A 120 -24.93 15.05 11.51
CA ALA A 120 -25.13 15.56 12.87
C ALA A 120 -24.96 14.50 13.98
N ARG A 121 -25.11 13.21 13.66
CA ARG A 121 -24.97 12.11 14.62
C ARG A 121 -23.54 11.92 15.11
N PHE A 122 -22.56 12.37 14.34
CA PHE A 122 -21.14 12.08 14.56
C PHE A 122 -20.40 13.23 15.25
N GLY A 123 -20.98 14.44 15.32
CA GLY A 123 -20.31 15.62 15.87
C GLY A 123 -19.90 15.53 17.35
N GLY A 124 -20.47 14.58 18.09
CA GLY A 124 -20.10 14.31 19.50
C GLY A 124 -19.11 13.14 19.68
N VAL A 125 -18.68 12.47 18.60
CA VAL A 125 -17.79 11.30 18.69
C VAL A 125 -16.34 11.76 18.69
N ASN A 126 -15.71 11.81 19.87
CA ASN A 126 -14.34 12.31 20.03
C ASN A 126 -13.39 11.31 20.67
N THR A 127 -13.92 10.26 21.29
CA THR A 127 -13.17 9.27 22.05
C THR A 127 -13.44 7.86 21.55
N LEU A 128 -12.58 6.93 21.95
CA LEU A 128 -12.79 5.49 21.67
C LEU A 128 -14.11 4.99 22.30
N ASP A 129 -14.49 5.50 23.46
CA ASP A 129 -15.74 5.08 24.12
C ASP A 129 -16.97 5.62 23.36
N ASP A 130 -16.93 6.81 22.82
CA ASP A 130 -17.99 7.33 21.94
C ASP A 130 -18.09 6.46 20.67
N LEU A 131 -16.94 6.07 20.09
CA LEU A 131 -16.89 5.21 18.91
C LEU A 131 -17.56 3.85 19.16
N LYS A 132 -17.37 3.26 20.35
CA LYS A 132 -18.02 1.99 20.74
C LYS A 132 -19.55 2.10 20.79
N GLY A 133 -20.10 3.29 20.92
CA GLY A 133 -21.54 3.55 20.86
C GLY A 133 -22.13 3.47 19.44
N LEU A 134 -21.30 3.42 18.41
CA LEU A 134 -21.73 3.30 17.02
C LEU A 134 -21.77 1.85 16.56
N ARG A 135 -22.74 1.55 15.68
CA ARG A 135 -22.72 0.27 14.94
C ARG A 135 -21.77 0.41 13.76
N ILE A 136 -20.65 -0.31 13.81
CA ILE A 136 -19.58 -0.26 12.82
C ILE A 136 -19.54 -1.57 12.05
N ALA A 137 -19.30 -1.52 10.75
CA ALA A 137 -19.13 -2.73 9.94
C ALA A 137 -17.82 -2.75 9.16
N GLN A 138 -17.34 -3.97 8.88
CA GLN A 138 -16.14 -4.25 8.08
C GLN A 138 -16.27 -5.57 7.31
N GLY A 139 -15.39 -5.78 6.34
CA GLY A 139 -15.25 -7.07 5.68
C GLY A 139 -14.79 -8.14 6.67
N GLN A 140 -15.38 -9.33 6.60
CA GLN A 140 -15.14 -10.41 7.56
C GLN A 140 -13.64 -10.78 7.65
N GLU A 141 -12.96 -10.86 6.52
CA GLU A 141 -11.55 -11.26 6.42
C GLU A 141 -10.56 -10.08 6.43
N TRP A 142 -11.07 -8.85 6.66
CA TRP A 142 -10.19 -7.70 6.63
C TRP A 142 -9.44 -7.51 7.95
N PRO A 143 -8.16 -7.13 7.89
CA PRO A 143 -7.36 -6.83 9.09
C PRO A 143 -8.01 -5.79 10.00
N ASP A 144 -8.71 -4.83 9.41
CA ASP A 144 -9.46 -3.79 10.13
C ASP A 144 -10.46 -4.35 11.15
N THR A 145 -11.09 -5.47 10.84
CA THR A 145 -12.00 -6.16 11.75
C THR A 145 -11.29 -6.60 13.04
N GLN A 146 -10.08 -7.13 12.91
CA GLN A 146 -9.27 -7.54 14.08
C GLN A 146 -8.76 -6.31 14.84
N ILE A 147 -8.36 -5.26 14.14
CA ILE A 147 -7.88 -4.01 14.75
C ILE A 147 -8.98 -3.36 15.58
N LEU A 148 -10.16 -3.17 15.01
CA LEU A 148 -11.31 -2.58 15.72
C LEU A 148 -11.70 -3.41 16.94
N ARG A 149 -11.83 -4.73 16.81
CA ARG A 149 -12.15 -5.64 17.92
C ARG A 149 -11.10 -5.62 19.03
N ALA A 150 -9.81 -5.54 18.68
CA ALA A 150 -8.73 -5.44 19.67
C ALA A 150 -8.75 -4.13 20.48
N ASN A 151 -9.48 -3.12 20.01
CA ASN A 151 -9.74 -1.87 20.71
C ASN A 151 -11.12 -1.84 21.39
N GLY A 152 -11.81 -2.98 21.46
CA GLY A 152 -13.09 -3.11 22.15
C GLY A 152 -14.29 -2.58 21.36
N VAL A 153 -14.12 -2.37 20.04
CA VAL A 153 -15.22 -1.97 19.15
C VAL A 153 -15.96 -3.23 18.69
N ASP A 154 -17.28 -3.25 18.83
CA ASP A 154 -18.10 -4.32 18.25
C ASP A 154 -18.26 -4.10 16.74
N VAL A 155 -17.93 -5.12 15.94
CA VAL A 155 -17.86 -5.02 14.48
C VAL A 155 -18.80 -6.01 13.82
N ILE A 156 -19.80 -5.48 13.14
CA ILE A 156 -20.67 -6.21 12.23
C ILE A 156 -19.85 -6.60 11.00
N THR A 157 -19.89 -7.86 10.60
CA THR A 157 -19.12 -8.31 9.44
C THR A 157 -20.00 -8.77 8.29
N ALA A 158 -19.49 -8.60 7.08
CA ALA A 158 -20.08 -9.17 5.88
C ALA A 158 -18.99 -9.86 5.03
N PRO A 159 -19.33 -10.99 4.38
CA PRO A 159 -18.39 -11.74 3.55
C PRO A 159 -18.14 -11.07 2.19
N ARG A 160 -19.08 -10.23 1.73
CA ARG A 160 -19.02 -9.59 0.41
C ARG A 160 -18.91 -8.06 0.55
N TYR A 161 -17.96 -7.48 -0.15
CA TYR A 161 -17.69 -6.05 -0.17
C TYR A 161 -18.93 -5.21 -0.55
N GLU A 162 -19.60 -5.55 -1.65
CA GLU A 162 -20.78 -4.81 -2.14
C GLU A 162 -21.95 -4.89 -1.15
N GLY A 163 -22.01 -5.97 -0.38
CA GLY A 163 -23.03 -6.16 0.65
C GLY A 163 -22.96 -5.11 1.76
N LEU A 164 -21.76 -4.61 2.09
CA LEU A 164 -21.56 -3.61 3.13
C LEU A 164 -22.24 -2.27 2.77
N PHE A 165 -22.13 -1.82 1.54
CA PHE A 165 -22.83 -0.60 1.09
C PHE A 165 -24.35 -0.74 1.17
N THR A 166 -24.88 -1.86 0.73
CA THR A 166 -26.31 -2.15 0.83
C THR A 166 -26.78 -2.19 2.29
N MET A 167 -25.98 -2.78 3.18
CA MET A 167 -26.28 -2.84 4.62
C MET A 167 -26.27 -1.46 5.25
N LEU A 168 -25.30 -0.59 4.89
CA LEU A 168 -25.21 0.78 5.36
C LEU A 168 -26.45 1.58 4.95
N VAL A 169 -26.81 1.55 3.66
CA VAL A 169 -28.02 2.24 3.13
C VAL A 169 -29.29 1.78 3.84
N ARG A 170 -29.39 0.48 4.16
CA ARG A 170 -30.55 -0.09 4.89
C ARG A 170 -30.52 0.14 6.42
N GLY A 171 -29.55 0.91 6.94
CA GLY A 171 -29.46 1.23 8.35
C GLY A 171 -29.10 0.06 9.27
N ARG A 172 -28.48 -1.00 8.75
CA ARG A 172 -28.05 -2.14 9.54
C ARG A 172 -26.84 -1.82 10.43
N PHE A 173 -26.07 -0.80 10.04
CA PHE A 173 -25.01 -0.18 10.81
C PHE A 173 -24.92 1.31 10.45
N ASP A 174 -24.06 2.08 11.15
CA ASP A 174 -24.06 3.53 11.07
C ASP A 174 -22.80 4.12 10.45
N TYR A 175 -21.65 3.47 10.64
CA TYR A 175 -20.33 3.97 10.26
C TYR A 175 -19.51 2.87 9.57
N PHE A 176 -19.02 3.16 8.36
CA PHE A 176 -18.20 2.25 7.59
C PHE A 176 -16.80 2.84 7.41
N PRO A 177 -15.82 2.48 8.25
CA PRO A 177 -14.46 2.99 8.14
C PRO A 177 -13.80 2.53 6.84
N ARG A 178 -13.36 3.47 6.00
CA ARG A 178 -12.66 3.23 4.75
C ARG A 178 -11.35 4.01 4.69
N SER A 179 -10.35 3.46 4.01
CA SER A 179 -9.10 4.19 3.83
C SER A 179 -9.32 5.50 3.09
N VAL A 180 -8.60 6.54 3.48
CA VAL A 180 -8.54 7.81 2.76
C VAL A 180 -8.15 7.63 1.29
N MET A 181 -7.52 6.53 0.95
CA MET A 181 -7.14 6.17 -0.41
C MET A 181 -8.32 5.68 -1.27
N GLU A 182 -9.36 5.13 -0.66
CA GLU A 182 -10.46 4.41 -1.33
C GLU A 182 -11.81 5.14 -1.24
N ILE A 183 -12.06 5.78 -0.10
CA ILE A 183 -13.38 6.28 0.30
C ILE A 183 -14.03 7.23 -0.72
N TRP A 184 -13.23 7.98 -1.47
CA TRP A 184 -13.74 8.98 -2.41
C TRP A 184 -14.37 8.35 -3.65
N ASP A 185 -13.78 7.28 -4.17
CA ASP A 185 -14.33 6.54 -5.32
C ASP A 185 -15.56 5.75 -4.90
N GLU A 186 -15.53 5.17 -3.69
CA GLU A 186 -16.65 4.47 -3.10
C GLU A 186 -17.84 5.41 -2.85
N GLN A 187 -17.56 6.61 -2.32
CA GLN A 187 -18.59 7.63 -2.12
C GLN A 187 -19.14 8.11 -3.47
N ALA A 188 -18.30 8.36 -4.47
CA ALA A 188 -18.74 8.80 -5.79
C ALA A 188 -19.66 7.76 -6.45
N SER A 189 -19.37 6.46 -6.31
CA SER A 189 -20.21 5.36 -6.80
C SER A 189 -21.53 5.22 -6.04
N ASN A 190 -21.68 5.85 -4.87
CA ASN A 190 -22.87 5.79 -4.02
C ASN A 190 -23.40 7.20 -3.64
N ALA A 191 -23.14 8.21 -4.46
CA ALA A 191 -23.34 9.63 -4.13
C ALA A 191 -24.80 10.02 -3.81
N ASP A 192 -25.77 9.27 -4.31
CA ASP A 192 -27.19 9.51 -4.05
C ASP A 192 -27.60 9.16 -2.61
N THR A 193 -26.91 8.18 -2.00
CA THR A 193 -27.31 7.59 -0.71
C THR A 193 -26.29 7.72 0.40
N LEU A 194 -24.99 7.89 0.07
CA LEU A 194 -23.89 7.93 1.04
C LEU A 194 -23.11 9.23 0.93
N GLU A 195 -22.54 9.63 2.06
CA GLU A 195 -21.59 10.72 2.16
C GLU A 195 -20.41 10.36 3.06
N VAL A 196 -19.29 11.08 2.90
CA VAL A 196 -18.14 10.95 3.80
C VAL A 196 -18.40 11.78 5.05
N GLU A 197 -18.29 11.13 6.20
CA GLU A 197 -18.35 11.77 7.50
C GLU A 197 -17.19 12.78 7.65
N ARG A 198 -17.42 13.96 8.26
CA ARG A 198 -16.49 15.10 8.23
C ARG A 198 -15.81 15.41 9.55
N HIS A 199 -16.26 14.83 10.65
CA HIS A 199 -15.78 15.17 12.00
C HIS A 199 -14.72 14.19 12.51
N LEU A 200 -14.86 12.89 12.23
CA LEU A 200 -14.11 11.82 12.81
C LEU A 200 -13.07 11.24 11.82
N ALA A 201 -11.90 10.86 12.32
CA ALA A 201 -10.98 9.97 11.65
C ALA A 201 -10.47 8.92 12.64
N LEU A 202 -10.33 7.67 12.20
CA LEU A 202 -9.60 6.64 12.94
C LEU A 202 -8.19 6.53 12.37
N HIS A 203 -7.21 6.33 13.26
CA HIS A 203 -5.84 6.14 12.84
C HIS A 203 -5.20 4.96 13.58
N TYR A 204 -4.42 4.17 12.86
CA TYR A 204 -3.56 3.12 13.37
C TYR A 204 -2.41 2.85 12.41
N PHE A 205 -1.24 2.52 12.93
CA PHE A 205 -0.13 2.12 12.07
C PHE A 205 -0.53 0.89 11.26
N TYR A 206 -0.56 1.06 9.95
CA TYR A 206 -0.85 -0.02 9.00
C TYR A 206 -0.30 0.32 7.63
N ASP A 207 0.47 -0.59 7.05
CA ASP A 207 0.99 -0.38 5.70
C ASP A 207 1.19 -1.70 4.94
N ALA A 208 1.42 -1.54 3.65
CA ALA A 208 1.91 -2.58 2.78
C ALA A 208 3.40 -2.37 2.50
N TYR A 209 4.11 -3.48 2.34
CA TYR A 209 5.48 -3.52 1.84
C TYR A 209 5.52 -4.22 0.49
N TYR A 210 6.50 -3.92 -0.35
CA TYR A 210 6.87 -4.89 -1.35
C TYR A 210 7.41 -6.11 -0.64
N MET A 211 6.83 -7.27 -0.98
CA MET A 211 7.30 -8.55 -0.49
C MET A 211 7.71 -9.43 -1.65
N VAL A 212 8.82 -10.13 -1.50
CA VAL A 212 9.38 -11.05 -2.48
C VAL A 212 9.54 -12.44 -1.89
N ASN A 213 9.86 -13.43 -2.73
CA ASN A 213 10.27 -14.76 -2.23
C ASN A 213 11.48 -14.62 -1.30
N ARG A 214 11.49 -15.34 -0.18
CA ARG A 214 12.59 -15.29 0.82
C ARG A 214 13.98 -15.62 0.25
N LYS A 215 14.04 -16.37 -0.85
CA LYS A 215 15.29 -16.72 -1.54
C LYS A 215 15.74 -15.66 -2.53
N ASN A 216 14.84 -14.75 -2.94
CA ASN A 216 15.18 -13.69 -3.91
C ASN A 216 15.71 -12.44 -3.20
N THR A 217 16.84 -12.60 -2.52
CA THR A 217 17.48 -11.54 -1.73
C THR A 217 18.05 -10.43 -2.61
N LYS A 218 18.47 -10.74 -3.85
CA LYS A 218 18.96 -9.73 -4.80
C LYS A 218 17.85 -8.74 -5.16
N LEU A 219 16.68 -9.22 -5.59
CA LEU A 219 15.56 -8.36 -5.92
C LEU A 219 15.11 -7.55 -4.70
N ALA A 220 15.09 -8.15 -3.50
CA ALA A 220 14.76 -7.44 -2.27
C ALA A 220 15.72 -6.29 -1.99
N GLN A 221 17.02 -6.51 -2.19
CA GLN A 221 18.05 -5.49 -2.00
C GLN A 221 17.93 -4.37 -3.04
N ASP A 222 17.74 -4.71 -4.31
CA ASP A 222 17.62 -3.75 -5.40
C ASP A 222 16.36 -2.87 -5.22
N ILE A 223 15.21 -3.46 -4.86
CA ILE A 223 14.01 -2.68 -4.55
C ILE A 223 14.26 -1.76 -3.36
N ARG A 224 14.88 -2.24 -2.27
CA ARG A 224 15.21 -1.42 -1.10
C ARG A 224 16.09 -0.25 -1.48
N GLU A 225 17.20 -0.51 -2.17
CA GLU A 225 18.15 0.53 -2.59
C GLU A 225 17.47 1.56 -3.50
N GLY A 226 16.66 1.11 -4.45
CA GLY A 226 15.93 2.00 -5.34
C GLY A 226 14.92 2.87 -4.61
N LEU A 227 14.19 2.33 -3.63
CA LEU A 227 13.27 3.10 -2.79
C LEU A 227 14.01 4.12 -1.92
N GLU A 228 15.13 3.75 -1.28
CA GLU A 228 15.93 4.69 -0.48
C GLU A 228 16.48 5.84 -1.34
N ARG A 229 16.94 5.55 -2.57
CA ARG A 229 17.35 6.59 -3.52
C ARG A 229 16.19 7.48 -3.93
N ALA A 230 14.99 6.89 -4.14
CA ALA A 230 13.78 7.65 -4.48
C ALA A 230 13.29 8.54 -3.32
N ILE A 231 13.49 8.11 -2.07
CA ILE A 231 13.23 8.92 -0.87
C ILE A 231 14.23 10.07 -0.82
N ALA A 232 15.52 9.76 -0.97
CA ALA A 232 16.60 10.76 -0.85
C ALA A 232 16.50 11.89 -1.90
N ASP A 233 16.06 11.59 -3.13
CA ASP A 233 15.92 12.60 -4.19
C ASP A 233 14.50 13.18 -4.32
N GLY A 234 13.57 12.79 -3.44
CA GLY A 234 12.19 13.27 -3.40
C GLY A 234 11.25 12.70 -4.48
N SER A 235 11.73 11.80 -5.34
CA SER A 235 10.88 11.23 -6.40
C SER A 235 9.83 10.26 -5.87
N PHE A 236 10.09 9.61 -4.71
CA PHE A 236 9.08 8.84 -3.99
C PHE A 236 7.89 9.73 -3.61
N ASP A 237 8.16 10.87 -2.97
CA ASP A 237 7.11 11.81 -2.55
C ASP A 237 6.37 12.41 -3.73
N LYS A 238 7.06 12.67 -4.83
CA LYS A 238 6.41 13.16 -6.06
C LYS A 238 5.38 12.16 -6.60
N VAL A 239 5.72 10.88 -6.69
CA VAL A 239 4.78 9.83 -7.11
C VAL A 239 3.65 9.68 -6.09
N PHE A 240 3.96 9.67 -4.79
CA PHE A 240 2.96 9.60 -3.73
C PHE A 240 1.95 10.75 -3.83
N GLN A 241 2.40 11.99 -3.96
CA GLN A 241 1.54 13.16 -4.08
C GLN A 241 0.71 13.16 -5.36
N GLN A 242 1.25 12.63 -6.46
CA GLN A 242 0.51 12.50 -7.72
C GLN A 242 -0.74 11.62 -7.57
N TYR A 243 -0.65 10.52 -6.80
CA TYR A 243 -1.75 9.57 -6.62
C TYR A 243 -2.66 9.92 -5.44
N TYR A 244 -2.11 10.42 -4.34
CA TYR A 244 -2.85 10.57 -3.08
C TYR A 244 -2.98 12.01 -2.59
N GLY A 245 -2.23 12.96 -3.15
CA GLY A 245 -2.20 14.34 -2.66
C GLY A 245 -3.58 15.01 -2.67
N GLU A 246 -4.38 14.84 -3.72
CA GLU A 246 -5.75 15.37 -3.77
C GLU A 246 -6.67 14.70 -2.76
N ARG A 247 -6.60 13.37 -2.65
CA ARG A 247 -7.42 12.58 -1.70
C ARG A 247 -7.13 12.97 -0.25
N LEU A 248 -5.86 13.20 0.08
CA LEU A 248 -5.42 13.63 1.40
C LEU A 248 -5.85 15.08 1.69
N ARG A 249 -5.74 16.01 0.74
CA ARG A 249 -6.27 17.37 0.89
C ARG A 249 -7.78 17.36 1.14
N LYS A 250 -8.52 16.59 0.35
CA LYS A 250 -9.99 16.45 0.49
C LYS A 250 -10.39 15.81 1.82
N ALA A 251 -9.51 15.05 2.45
CA ALA A 251 -9.77 14.40 3.73
C ALA A 251 -9.82 15.38 4.90
N HIS A 252 -9.17 16.55 4.80
CA HIS A 252 -9.10 17.54 5.88
C HIS A 252 -8.75 16.93 7.24
N LEU A 253 -7.74 16.05 7.26
CA LEU A 253 -7.37 15.30 8.47
C LEU A 253 -6.99 16.22 9.63
N GLU A 254 -6.48 17.43 9.34
CA GLU A 254 -6.06 18.44 10.31
C GLU A 254 -7.21 19.01 11.16
N THR A 255 -8.43 18.92 10.67
CA THR A 255 -9.63 19.44 11.35
C THR A 255 -10.48 18.36 12.03
N ARG A 256 -10.10 17.08 11.89
CA ARG A 256 -10.88 15.97 12.42
C ARG A 256 -10.51 15.60 13.84
N ALA A 257 -11.49 15.12 14.59
CA ALA A 257 -11.26 14.37 15.82
C ALA A 257 -10.61 13.02 15.45
N VAL A 258 -9.34 12.83 15.83
CA VAL A 258 -8.61 11.60 15.52
C VAL A 258 -8.66 10.65 16.70
N ILE A 259 -9.19 9.46 16.49
CA ILE A 259 -9.15 8.36 17.47
C ILE A 259 -8.04 7.40 17.09
N GLU A 260 -6.98 7.37 17.92
CA GLU A 260 -5.86 6.44 17.75
C GLU A 260 -6.26 5.04 18.21
N LEU A 261 -6.02 4.05 17.37
CA LEU A 261 -6.29 2.64 17.65
C LEU A 261 -4.98 1.84 17.69
N ARG A 262 -4.88 0.92 18.62
CA ARG A 262 -3.78 -0.04 18.67
C ARG A 262 -3.97 -1.10 17.58
N ASN A 263 -2.95 -1.30 16.74
CA ASN A 263 -2.94 -2.39 15.77
C ASN A 263 -2.21 -3.63 16.35
N PRO A 264 -2.92 -4.72 16.67
CA PRO A 264 -2.30 -5.94 17.20
C PRO A 264 -1.53 -6.74 16.13
N LEU A 265 -1.68 -6.38 14.85
CA LEU A 265 -1.05 -7.07 13.72
C LEU A 265 0.31 -6.48 13.36
N LEU A 266 0.74 -5.40 14.02
CA LEU A 266 2.06 -4.83 13.79
C LEU A 266 3.17 -5.83 14.09
N THR A 267 4.13 -5.90 13.18
CA THR A 267 5.31 -6.74 13.36
C THR A 267 6.43 -5.98 14.06
N PRO A 268 7.31 -6.67 14.81
CA PRO A 268 8.44 -6.02 15.50
C PRO A 268 9.39 -5.26 14.57
N GLY A 269 9.37 -5.55 13.28
CA GLY A 269 10.21 -4.88 12.29
C GLY A 269 9.54 -3.70 11.58
N THR A 270 8.37 -3.26 12.02
CA THR A 270 7.76 -2.02 11.50
C THR A 270 8.67 -0.84 11.78
N PRO A 271 9.08 -0.03 10.76
CA PRO A 271 10.07 1.05 10.92
C PRO A 271 9.44 2.30 11.56
N SER A 272 8.95 2.16 12.80
CA SER A 272 8.30 3.26 13.55
C SER A 272 9.28 4.35 14.00
N ASP A 273 10.58 4.06 13.98
CA ASP A 273 11.70 4.96 14.29
C ASP A 273 12.16 5.81 13.10
N ARG A 274 11.56 5.63 11.93
CA ARG A 274 11.84 6.37 10.70
C ARG A 274 10.67 7.28 10.30
N PRO A 275 10.52 8.47 10.93
CA PRO A 275 9.35 9.32 10.72
C PRO A 275 9.18 9.78 9.26
N GLU A 276 10.25 9.92 8.50
CA GLU A 276 10.21 10.31 7.08
C GLU A 276 9.49 9.30 6.19
N LEU A 277 9.33 8.06 6.64
CA LEU A 277 8.62 7.00 5.93
C LEU A 277 7.09 7.08 6.11
N TRP A 278 6.60 7.90 7.05
CA TRP A 278 5.20 7.97 7.40
C TRP A 278 4.59 9.31 7.02
N TYR A 279 3.34 9.30 6.61
CA TYR A 279 2.60 10.52 6.37
C TYR A 279 2.28 11.19 7.72
N HIS A 280 2.93 12.31 7.95
CA HIS A 280 2.66 13.14 9.11
C HIS A 280 1.63 14.19 8.73
N GLN A 281 0.47 14.11 9.36
CA GLN A 281 -0.45 15.22 9.39
C GLN A 281 0.27 16.40 10.06
N MET A 282 0.44 17.51 9.35
CA MET A 282 0.84 18.76 10.00
C MET A 282 -0.31 19.19 10.91
N ARG A 283 -0.27 18.78 12.18
CA ARG A 283 -1.10 19.40 13.20
C ARG A 283 -0.62 20.84 13.27
N GLY A 284 -1.50 21.78 12.93
CA GLY A 284 -1.22 23.20 13.09
C GLY A 284 -0.70 23.43 14.50
N LYS A 285 0.43 24.13 14.61
CA LYS A 285 1.00 24.55 15.88
C LYS A 285 0.09 25.54 16.56
#